data_2d9772aced4ff8427d5317e854eb833b
#
_entry.id   2d9772aced4ff8427d5317e854eb833b
#
_cell.length_a   1.000
_cell.length_b   1.000
_cell.length_c   1.000
_cell.angle_alpha   90.00
_cell.angle_beta   90.00
_cell.angle_gamma   90.00
#
_symmetry.space_group_name_H-M   'P 1'
#
loop_
_entity.id
_entity.type
_entity.pdbx_description
1 polymer ?
#
loop_
_entity_poly.entity_id
_entity_poly.type
_entity_poly.pdbx_seq_one_letter_code
_entity_poly.pdbx_strand_id
1 'polypeptide(L)'
;MDRTVGCGEWGFRELPMEEHFRICRGLGFRVMEFGIGGDKRGRLPERPDRRTIRDFHAMGRDHDVDTPFCCLENDFTLSDPKEHDREVRRTLRGIADAARCGATHARLFAGFRPIDDMDEATWERMLGAFDACADLAASVGIRICIETHGAIRMDAGAAIHLHTVTTRADGLRRLMRELPREVAFNWDPGNCKAADPRDPMCKLDVLQGRIAYCHLKDWLPCGAGWRAAAPGDGDIDYAELLLRLDYHGPLLIEYEPTLDVEEGLVRSLGYLARLGLTQTSVA
;
A
#
# COMPACT_ATOMS: atom_id res chain seq x y z
N MET A 1 16.55 -12.22 -11.38
CA MET A 1 16.56 -11.27 -10.25
C MET A 1 15.48 -11.71 -9.29
N ASP A 2 15.89 -11.92 -8.06
CA ASP A 2 15.02 -12.62 -7.11
C ASP A 2 14.08 -11.62 -6.43
N ARG A 3 12.80 -11.68 -6.82
CA ARG A 3 11.75 -10.98 -6.09
C ARG A 3 11.63 -11.62 -4.72
N THR A 4 11.72 -10.82 -3.66
CA THR A 4 11.52 -11.30 -2.29
C THR A 4 10.11 -11.00 -1.83
N VAL A 5 9.56 -11.89 -1.00
CA VAL A 5 8.25 -11.68 -0.39
C VAL A 5 8.44 -10.97 0.95
N GLY A 6 7.81 -9.82 1.10
CA GLY A 6 7.74 -9.05 2.34
C GLY A 6 6.34 -9.10 2.95
N CYS A 7 6.16 -8.39 4.06
CA CYS A 7 4.90 -8.33 4.80
C CYS A 7 4.33 -6.91 4.81
N GLY A 8 3.08 -6.75 4.37
CA GLY A 8 2.30 -5.52 4.51
C GLY A 8 1.78 -5.32 5.94
N GLU A 9 1.40 -4.10 6.28
CA GLU A 9 1.08 -3.73 7.67
C GLU A 9 -0.42 -3.85 8.02
N TRP A 10 -1.32 -3.78 7.04
CA TRP A 10 -2.73 -3.51 7.29
C TRP A 10 -3.47 -4.61 8.06
N GLY A 11 -3.11 -5.87 7.88
CA GLY A 11 -3.66 -6.99 8.65
C GLY A 11 -3.34 -6.90 10.15
N PHE A 12 -2.25 -6.25 10.49
CA PHE A 12 -1.78 -6.11 11.87
C PHE A 12 -2.32 -4.88 12.60
N ARG A 13 -3.14 -4.06 11.97
CA ARG A 13 -3.59 -2.77 12.51
C ARG A 13 -4.21 -2.81 13.91
N GLU A 14 -4.75 -3.97 14.32
CA GLU A 14 -5.34 -4.17 15.65
C GLU A 14 -4.39 -4.88 16.64
N LEU A 15 -3.23 -5.32 16.21
CA LEU A 15 -2.20 -5.96 17.03
C LEU A 15 -1.14 -4.94 17.47
N PRO A 16 -0.44 -5.16 18.59
CA PRO A 16 0.73 -4.33 18.92
C PRO A 16 1.84 -4.43 17.86
N MET A 17 2.59 -3.36 17.65
CA MET A 17 3.71 -3.34 16.70
C MET A 17 4.73 -4.46 16.97
N GLU A 18 5.02 -4.80 18.22
CA GLU A 18 5.91 -5.89 18.60
C GLU A 18 5.43 -7.26 18.06
N GLU A 19 4.10 -7.50 18.08
CA GLU A 19 3.54 -8.73 17.51
C GLU A 19 3.71 -8.78 16.00
N HIS A 20 3.64 -7.63 15.31
CA HIS A 20 3.93 -7.55 13.89
C HIS A 20 5.36 -8.03 13.60
N PHE A 21 6.36 -7.48 14.30
CA PHE A 21 7.76 -7.92 14.17
C PHE A 21 7.94 -9.41 14.51
N ARG A 22 7.33 -9.88 15.62
CA ARG A 22 7.41 -11.27 16.05
C ARG A 22 6.89 -12.24 14.98
N ILE A 23 5.70 -11.97 14.44
CA ILE A 23 5.07 -12.81 13.40
C ILE A 23 5.91 -12.74 12.11
N CYS A 24 6.31 -11.56 11.67
CA CYS A 24 7.16 -11.41 10.49
C CYS A 24 8.44 -12.24 10.62
N ARG A 25 9.14 -12.12 11.73
CA ARG A 25 10.36 -12.90 11.99
C ARG A 25 10.09 -14.41 12.04
N GLY A 26 9.02 -14.81 12.74
CA GLY A 26 8.63 -16.23 12.87
C GLY A 26 8.30 -16.90 11.55
N LEU A 27 7.73 -16.15 10.60
CA LEU A 27 7.41 -16.61 9.25
C LEU A 27 8.58 -16.43 8.25
N GLY A 28 9.72 -15.89 8.67
CA GLY A 28 10.91 -15.74 7.85
C GLY A 28 10.95 -14.47 6.99
N PHE A 29 10.04 -13.53 7.17
CA PHE A 29 10.11 -12.23 6.49
C PHE A 29 11.34 -11.44 6.97
N ARG A 30 11.99 -10.76 6.03
CA ARG A 30 13.12 -9.85 6.26
C ARG A 30 12.76 -8.40 5.97
N VAL A 31 11.65 -8.17 5.32
CA VAL A 31 11.14 -6.86 4.95
C VAL A 31 9.67 -6.77 5.37
N MET A 32 9.34 -5.72 6.08
CA MET A 32 7.95 -5.40 6.39
C MET A 32 7.64 -3.92 6.16
N GLU A 33 6.38 -3.65 5.96
CA GLU A 33 5.80 -2.32 5.92
C GLU A 33 5.33 -1.93 7.32
N PHE A 34 5.32 -0.63 7.63
CA PHE A 34 4.75 -0.09 8.85
C PHE A 34 3.89 1.14 8.57
N GLY A 35 2.97 1.46 9.46
CA GLY A 35 2.11 2.63 9.33
C GLY A 35 2.39 3.69 10.37
N ILE A 36 2.11 4.96 10.01
CA ILE A 36 2.09 6.10 10.94
C ILE A 36 0.69 6.73 10.94
N GLY A 37 0.15 6.99 12.12
CA GLY A 37 -1.17 7.61 12.31
C GLY A 37 -2.34 6.65 12.09
N GLY A 38 -3.54 7.20 11.91
CA GLY A 38 -4.77 6.42 11.73
C GLY A 38 -5.36 5.84 13.02
N ASP A 39 -4.81 6.18 14.19
CA ASP A 39 -5.28 5.73 15.53
C ASP A 39 -5.47 4.20 15.61
N LYS A 40 -4.49 3.46 15.07
CA LYS A 40 -4.46 2.00 15.05
C LYS A 40 -3.35 1.48 15.97
N ARG A 41 -3.64 0.41 16.71
CA ARG A 41 -2.71 -0.18 17.68
C ARG A 41 -1.41 -0.70 17.05
N GLY A 42 -1.49 -1.21 15.83
CA GLY A 42 -0.36 -1.75 15.06
C GLY A 42 0.46 -0.68 14.32
N ARG A 43 0.18 0.61 14.54
CA ARG A 43 0.85 1.71 13.85
C ARG A 43 1.56 2.62 14.82
N LEU A 44 2.59 3.31 14.34
CA LEU A 44 3.20 4.38 15.11
C LEU A 44 2.23 5.56 15.24
N PRO A 45 2.25 6.29 16.36
CA PRO A 45 1.39 7.46 16.55
C PRO A 45 1.72 8.55 15.53
N GLU A 46 0.77 9.44 15.24
CA GLU A 46 1.11 10.70 14.59
C GLU A 46 2.18 11.42 15.43
N ARG A 47 3.23 11.94 14.75
CA ARG A 47 4.37 12.62 15.40
C ARG A 47 5.08 11.75 16.45
N PRO A 48 5.66 10.61 16.05
CA PRO A 48 6.36 9.75 16.97
C PRO A 48 7.54 10.53 17.60
N ASP A 49 7.66 10.47 18.90
CA ASP A 49 8.74 11.11 19.63
C ASP A 49 10.07 10.33 19.46
N ARG A 50 11.16 10.90 19.95
CA ARG A 50 12.50 10.28 19.85
C ARG A 50 12.58 8.92 20.52
N ARG A 51 11.80 8.69 21.58
CA ARG A 51 11.78 7.42 22.30
C ARG A 51 11.08 6.38 21.45
N THR A 52 9.87 6.68 20.95
CA THR A 52 9.10 5.81 20.05
C THR A 52 9.92 5.38 18.83
N ILE A 53 10.60 6.32 18.16
CA ILE A 53 11.45 6.04 17.00
C ILE A 53 12.63 5.13 17.38
N ARG A 54 13.31 5.41 18.48
CA ARG A 54 14.42 4.56 18.95
C ARG A 54 13.95 3.14 19.27
N ASP A 55 12.80 3.00 19.95
CA ASP A 55 12.25 1.73 20.35
C ASP A 55 11.77 0.94 19.11
N PHE A 56 11.20 1.62 18.08
CA PHE A 56 10.89 1.04 16.78
C PHE A 56 12.13 0.50 16.05
N HIS A 57 13.21 1.27 15.99
CA HIS A 57 14.47 0.80 15.41
C HIS A 57 15.10 -0.36 16.19
N ALA A 58 14.90 -0.41 17.51
CA ALA A 58 15.38 -1.53 18.31
C ALA A 58 14.61 -2.81 17.94
N MET A 59 13.27 -2.75 17.82
CA MET A 59 12.46 -3.89 17.35
C MET A 59 12.93 -4.41 15.99
N GLY A 60 13.21 -3.54 15.01
CA GLY A 60 13.74 -3.96 13.71
C GLY A 60 15.04 -4.74 13.83
N ARG A 61 15.99 -4.23 14.62
CA ARG A 61 17.28 -4.93 14.86
C ARG A 61 17.11 -6.24 15.62
N ASP A 62 16.31 -6.25 16.68
CA ASP A 62 16.14 -7.42 17.56
C ASP A 62 15.45 -8.58 16.82
N HIS A 63 14.57 -8.26 15.87
CA HIS A 63 13.90 -9.24 15.02
C HIS A 63 14.59 -9.49 13.67
N ASP A 64 15.64 -8.73 13.32
CA ASP A 64 16.32 -8.81 12.03
C ASP A 64 15.33 -8.66 10.85
N VAL A 65 14.53 -7.57 10.91
CA VAL A 65 13.51 -7.20 9.93
C VAL A 65 13.67 -5.73 9.55
N ASP A 66 13.86 -5.46 8.28
CA ASP A 66 13.94 -4.12 7.71
C ASP A 66 12.56 -3.53 7.46
N THR A 67 12.45 -2.20 7.64
CA THR A 67 11.19 -1.44 7.49
C THR A 67 11.31 -0.30 6.49
N PRO A 68 11.59 -0.58 5.20
CA PRO A 68 11.82 0.48 4.21
C PRO A 68 10.54 1.12 3.68
N PHE A 69 9.36 0.56 3.95
CA PHE A 69 8.07 1.01 3.44
C PHE A 69 7.19 1.54 4.57
N CYS A 70 6.71 2.78 4.42
CA CYS A 70 5.82 3.42 5.39
C CYS A 70 4.47 3.76 4.75
N CYS A 71 3.37 3.34 5.37
CA CYS A 71 2.01 3.69 4.98
C CYS A 71 1.52 4.93 5.73
N LEU A 72 1.07 5.91 4.99
CA LEU A 72 0.38 7.09 5.50
C LEU A 72 -1.07 7.07 5.02
N GLU A 73 -1.99 7.36 5.94
CA GLU A 73 -3.39 7.57 5.58
C GLU A 73 -3.59 9.02 5.13
N ASN A 74 -4.10 9.21 3.90
CA ASN A 74 -4.40 10.53 3.37
C ASN A 74 -5.54 10.47 2.33
N ASP A 75 -6.20 11.60 2.13
CA ASP A 75 -7.15 11.82 1.05
C ASP A 75 -6.93 13.21 0.43
N PHE A 76 -6.37 13.26 -0.79
CA PHE A 76 -6.17 14.51 -1.53
C PHE A 76 -7.35 14.88 -2.42
N THR A 77 -8.45 14.13 -2.37
CA THR A 77 -9.67 14.39 -3.15
C THR A 77 -10.79 15.02 -2.32
N LEU A 78 -10.47 15.57 -1.13
CA LEU A 78 -11.41 16.26 -0.28
C LEU A 78 -11.98 17.51 -0.96
N SER A 79 -13.31 17.72 -0.82
CA SER A 79 -14.01 18.82 -1.49
C SER A 79 -13.73 20.17 -0.86
N ASP A 80 -13.70 20.22 0.48
CA ASP A 80 -13.44 21.44 1.23
C ASP A 80 -11.95 21.82 1.13
N PRO A 81 -11.59 22.97 0.55
CA PRO A 81 -10.20 23.40 0.43
C PRO A 81 -9.46 23.48 1.78
N LYS A 82 -10.16 23.87 2.86
CA LYS A 82 -9.54 23.97 4.19
C LYS A 82 -9.24 22.59 4.78
N GLU A 83 -10.09 21.61 4.53
CA GLU A 83 -9.84 20.21 4.92
C GLU A 83 -8.69 19.64 4.10
N HIS A 84 -8.72 19.85 2.79
CA HIS A 84 -7.63 19.48 1.90
C HIS A 84 -6.28 20.07 2.37
N ASP A 85 -6.21 21.37 2.67
CA ASP A 85 -4.97 22.00 3.16
C ASP A 85 -4.48 21.40 4.50
N ARG A 86 -5.41 21.03 5.40
CA ARG A 86 -5.06 20.35 6.66
C ARG A 86 -4.47 18.97 6.38
N GLU A 87 -5.08 18.26 5.43
CA GLU A 87 -4.65 16.93 5.01
C GLU A 87 -3.25 16.96 4.39
N VAL A 88 -2.98 17.90 3.48
CA VAL A 88 -1.65 18.09 2.89
C VAL A 88 -0.61 18.34 3.98
N ARG A 89 -0.88 19.27 4.91
CA ARG A 89 0.06 19.55 6.01
C ARG A 89 0.28 18.35 6.94
N ARG A 90 -0.74 17.53 7.18
CA ARG A 90 -0.65 16.29 7.95
C ARG A 90 0.25 15.28 7.24
N THR A 91 0.02 15.07 5.95
CA THR A 91 0.77 14.14 5.12
C THR A 91 2.24 14.54 4.99
N LEU A 92 2.53 15.82 4.77
CA LEU A 92 3.92 16.33 4.75
C LEU A 92 4.65 16.03 6.07
N ARG A 93 4.01 16.21 7.23
CA ARG A 93 4.61 15.81 8.52
C ARG A 93 4.84 14.30 8.59
N GLY A 94 3.88 13.50 8.14
CA GLY A 94 4.00 12.05 8.09
C GLY A 94 5.19 11.57 7.25
N ILE A 95 5.44 12.21 6.09
CA ILE A 95 6.60 11.92 5.23
C ILE A 95 7.92 12.21 5.98
N ALA A 96 8.00 13.36 6.66
CA ALA A 96 9.18 13.68 7.46
C ALA A 96 9.39 12.70 8.63
N ASP A 97 8.30 12.25 9.26
CA ASP A 97 8.36 11.26 10.34
C ASP A 97 8.72 9.86 9.80
N ALA A 98 8.22 9.47 8.64
CA ALA A 98 8.62 8.23 7.95
C ALA A 98 10.13 8.19 7.68
N ALA A 99 10.71 9.31 7.22
CA ALA A 99 12.17 9.44 7.03
C ALA A 99 12.93 9.24 8.36
N ARG A 100 12.44 9.84 9.45
CA ARG A 100 13.05 9.67 10.79
C ARG A 100 12.96 8.23 11.30
N CYS A 101 11.94 7.48 10.86
CA CYS A 101 11.77 6.06 11.16
C CYS A 101 12.58 5.15 10.21
N GLY A 102 13.36 5.72 9.28
CA GLY A 102 14.24 4.96 8.37
C GLY A 102 13.57 4.45 7.10
N ALA A 103 12.33 4.88 6.80
CA ALA A 103 11.69 4.52 5.55
C ALA A 103 12.42 5.14 4.35
N THR A 104 12.46 4.40 3.25
CA THR A 104 12.92 4.85 1.94
C THR A 104 11.76 5.13 0.98
N HIS A 105 10.58 4.60 1.30
CA HIS A 105 9.35 4.75 0.52
C HIS A 105 8.20 5.15 1.44
N ALA A 106 7.36 6.08 0.99
CA ALA A 106 6.12 6.43 1.66
C ALA A 106 4.93 6.15 0.72
N ARG A 107 4.04 5.25 1.14
CA ARG A 107 2.80 4.97 0.44
C ARG A 107 1.76 6.02 0.81
N LEU A 108 1.19 6.63 -0.19
CA LEU A 108 0.07 7.58 -0.12
C LEU A 108 -1.10 7.06 -0.96
N PHE A 109 -2.29 7.56 -0.69
CA PHE A 109 -3.43 7.45 -1.59
C PHE A 109 -3.55 8.70 -2.46
N ALA A 110 -4.12 8.58 -3.65
CA ALA A 110 -4.58 9.76 -4.39
C ALA A 110 -5.78 10.38 -3.68
N GLY A 111 -6.67 9.52 -3.18
CA GLY A 111 -7.86 9.84 -2.41
C GLY A 111 -8.97 8.84 -2.70
N PHE A 112 -10.09 9.00 -2.01
CA PHE A 112 -11.19 8.05 -2.03
C PHE A 112 -12.46 8.57 -2.72
N ARG A 113 -12.41 9.76 -3.35
CA ARG A 113 -13.53 10.24 -4.14
C ARG A 113 -13.73 9.36 -5.37
N PRO A 114 -14.97 8.89 -5.65
CA PRO A 114 -15.28 8.24 -6.90
C PRO A 114 -14.88 9.12 -8.09
N ILE A 115 -14.28 8.53 -9.10
CA ILE A 115 -13.74 9.32 -10.21
C ILE A 115 -14.80 10.08 -11.00
N ASP A 116 -16.04 9.58 -11.02
CA ASP A 116 -17.17 10.24 -11.69
C ASP A 116 -17.64 11.52 -10.95
N ASP A 117 -17.23 11.67 -9.68
CA ASP A 117 -17.50 12.85 -8.85
C ASP A 117 -16.33 13.84 -8.84
N MET A 118 -15.23 13.54 -9.56
CA MET A 118 -14.04 14.40 -9.64
C MET A 118 -14.29 15.57 -10.59
N ASP A 119 -14.15 16.79 -10.07
CA ASP A 119 -14.07 18.01 -10.88
C ASP A 119 -12.59 18.43 -11.10
N GLU A 120 -12.39 19.34 -12.06
CA GLU A 120 -11.04 19.81 -12.41
C GLU A 120 -10.35 20.52 -11.25
N ALA A 121 -11.09 21.28 -10.45
CA ALA A 121 -10.52 21.98 -9.29
C ALA A 121 -10.01 21.01 -8.22
N THR A 122 -10.71 19.90 -8.00
CA THR A 122 -10.26 18.83 -7.09
C THR A 122 -9.05 18.10 -7.68
N TRP A 123 -9.04 17.86 -9.00
CA TRP A 123 -7.90 17.26 -9.70
C TRP A 123 -6.64 18.13 -9.56
N GLU A 124 -6.73 19.43 -9.82
CA GLU A 124 -5.61 20.37 -9.68
C GLU A 124 -5.08 20.44 -8.24
N ARG A 125 -5.97 20.48 -7.23
CA ARG A 125 -5.55 20.46 -5.82
C ARG A 125 -4.83 19.15 -5.45
N MET A 126 -5.31 18.01 -5.92
CA MET A 126 -4.67 16.71 -5.71
C MET A 126 -3.26 16.69 -6.32
N LEU A 127 -3.08 17.17 -7.55
CA LEU A 127 -1.75 17.27 -8.19
C LEU A 127 -0.82 18.20 -7.40
N GLY A 128 -1.29 19.39 -7.00
CA GLY A 128 -0.49 20.31 -6.17
C GLY A 128 -0.07 19.71 -4.82
N ALA A 129 -0.91 18.84 -4.23
CA ALA A 129 -0.55 18.10 -3.03
C ALA A 129 0.59 17.10 -3.29
N PHE A 130 0.55 16.39 -4.43
CA PHE A 130 1.64 15.49 -4.81
C PHE A 130 2.93 16.23 -5.16
N ASP A 131 2.87 17.40 -5.79
CA ASP A 131 4.04 18.24 -6.04
C ASP A 131 4.73 18.60 -4.70
N ALA A 132 3.96 19.10 -3.73
CA ALA A 132 4.48 19.43 -2.41
C ALA A 132 5.05 18.20 -1.66
N CYS A 133 4.40 17.03 -1.79
CA CYS A 133 4.89 15.79 -1.20
C CYS A 133 6.19 15.32 -1.88
N ALA A 134 6.30 15.41 -3.20
CA ALA A 134 7.48 15.01 -3.95
C ALA A 134 8.69 15.90 -3.61
N ASP A 135 8.49 17.22 -3.51
CA ASP A 135 9.53 18.17 -3.13
C ASP A 135 10.10 17.88 -1.73
N LEU A 136 9.20 17.67 -0.75
CA LEU A 136 9.63 17.31 0.60
C LEU A 136 10.33 15.95 0.60
N ALA A 137 9.75 14.95 -0.04
CA ALA A 137 10.27 13.60 -0.06
C ALA A 137 11.69 13.54 -0.65
N ALA A 138 11.93 14.28 -1.75
CA ALA A 138 13.27 14.43 -2.33
C ALA A 138 14.26 15.01 -1.33
N SER A 139 13.85 16.01 -0.52
CA SER A 139 14.72 16.65 0.48
C SER A 139 15.09 15.75 1.66
N VAL A 140 14.29 14.74 1.97
CA VAL A 140 14.49 13.80 3.08
C VAL A 140 14.87 12.38 2.65
N GLY A 141 15.08 12.15 1.36
CA GLY A 141 15.54 10.87 0.83
C GLY A 141 14.46 9.78 0.77
N ILE A 142 13.19 10.16 0.66
CA ILE A 142 12.04 9.24 0.51
C ILE A 142 11.52 9.27 -0.93
N ARG A 143 11.03 8.14 -1.41
CA ARG A 143 10.26 8.05 -2.66
C ARG A 143 8.77 7.94 -2.34
N ILE A 144 7.94 8.80 -2.94
CA ILE A 144 6.48 8.72 -2.85
C ILE A 144 5.97 7.62 -3.77
N CYS A 145 5.05 6.79 -3.24
CA CYS A 145 4.38 5.73 -3.97
C CYS A 145 2.87 5.85 -3.78
N ILE A 146 2.13 6.00 -4.88
CA ILE A 146 0.66 6.06 -4.82
C ILE A 146 0.11 4.65 -4.93
N GLU A 147 -0.67 4.23 -3.94
CA GLU A 147 -1.35 2.93 -4.02
C GLU A 147 -2.52 2.98 -5.00
N THR A 148 -2.64 1.93 -5.81
CA THR A 148 -3.87 1.70 -6.56
C THR A 148 -4.98 1.24 -5.63
N HIS A 149 -5.98 2.10 -5.39
CA HIS A 149 -7.02 1.84 -4.39
C HIS A 149 -8.38 2.39 -4.83
N GLY A 150 -9.43 1.58 -4.72
CA GLY A 150 -10.82 1.99 -4.93
C GLY A 150 -11.39 2.71 -3.71
N ALA A 151 -12.47 3.43 -3.89
CA ALA A 151 -13.29 3.87 -2.75
C ALA A 151 -14.12 2.68 -2.25
N ILE A 152 -14.06 2.38 -0.96
CA ILE A 152 -14.72 1.21 -0.39
C ILE A 152 -15.99 1.65 0.36
N ARG A 153 -17.10 1.00 0.03
CA ARG A 153 -18.37 1.08 0.77
C ARG A 153 -18.75 -0.31 1.25
N MET A 154 -19.02 -0.46 2.53
CA MET A 154 -19.52 -1.72 3.07
C MET A 154 -21.03 -1.86 2.81
N ASP A 155 -21.44 -3.02 2.34
CA ASP A 155 -22.85 -3.37 2.11
C ASP A 155 -23.09 -4.86 2.48
N ALA A 156 -23.96 -5.08 3.47
CA ALA A 156 -24.29 -6.41 4.00
C ALA A 156 -23.08 -7.31 4.28
N GLY A 157 -21.97 -6.72 4.75
CA GLY A 157 -20.73 -7.43 5.07
C GLY A 157 -19.78 -7.65 3.87
N ALA A 158 -20.15 -7.21 2.68
CA ALA A 158 -19.31 -7.19 1.50
C ALA A 158 -18.68 -5.81 1.26
N ALA A 159 -17.45 -5.76 0.77
CA ALA A 159 -16.78 -4.55 0.31
C ALA A 159 -17.15 -4.27 -1.15
N ILE A 160 -17.83 -3.14 -1.39
CA ILE A 160 -18.11 -2.63 -2.74
C ILE A 160 -17.00 -1.64 -3.09
N HIS A 161 -16.23 -1.93 -4.12
CA HIS A 161 -15.18 -1.04 -4.59
C HIS A 161 -15.69 -0.16 -5.74
N LEU A 162 -15.63 1.14 -5.54
CA LEU A 162 -15.94 2.14 -6.55
C LEU A 162 -14.64 2.61 -7.19
N HIS A 163 -14.69 2.96 -8.47
CA HIS A 163 -13.52 3.49 -9.17
C HIS A 163 -13.08 4.83 -8.58
N THR A 164 -11.80 4.93 -8.28
CA THR A 164 -11.08 6.18 -8.04
C THR A 164 -10.19 6.51 -9.25
N VAL A 165 -9.44 7.59 -9.16
CA VAL A 165 -8.47 8.00 -10.19
C VAL A 165 -7.34 6.96 -10.41
N THR A 166 -7.09 6.08 -9.43
CA THR A 166 -6.02 5.05 -9.52
C THR A 166 -6.52 3.67 -9.97
N THR A 167 -7.83 3.43 -9.98
CA THR A 167 -8.40 2.13 -10.39
C THR A 167 -9.15 2.20 -11.72
N ARG A 168 -9.45 3.40 -12.25
CA ARG A 168 -9.99 3.56 -13.61
C ARG A 168 -8.88 3.95 -14.58
N ALA A 169 -8.80 3.25 -15.72
CA ALA A 169 -7.67 3.35 -16.63
C ALA A 169 -7.44 4.75 -17.23
N ASP A 170 -8.49 5.53 -17.50
CA ASP A 170 -8.38 6.90 -18.00
C ASP A 170 -7.82 7.87 -16.95
N GLY A 171 -8.32 7.78 -15.70
CA GLY A 171 -7.80 8.53 -14.56
C GLY A 171 -6.33 8.20 -14.28
N LEU A 172 -6.00 6.90 -14.25
CA LEU A 172 -4.63 6.45 -14.02
C LEU A 172 -3.67 6.92 -15.13
N ARG A 173 -4.08 6.84 -16.42
CA ARG A 173 -3.29 7.40 -17.52
C ARG A 173 -3.11 8.91 -17.42
N ARG A 174 -4.11 9.64 -16.93
CA ARG A 174 -4.00 11.08 -16.68
C ARG A 174 -2.98 11.34 -15.57
N LEU A 175 -3.07 10.64 -14.43
CA LEU A 175 -2.06 10.71 -13.36
C LEU A 175 -0.65 10.44 -13.87
N MET A 176 -0.45 9.39 -14.66
CA MET A 176 0.84 9.02 -15.23
C MET A 176 1.46 10.15 -16.09
N ARG A 177 0.64 10.99 -16.72
CA ARG A 177 1.12 12.13 -17.53
C ARG A 177 1.39 13.38 -16.71
N GLU A 178 0.58 13.64 -15.68
CA GLU A 178 0.52 14.94 -14.98
C GLU A 178 1.30 14.95 -13.65
N LEU A 179 1.53 13.78 -13.04
CA LEU A 179 2.37 13.66 -11.83
C LEU A 179 3.87 13.84 -12.12
N PRO A 180 4.64 14.39 -11.17
CA PRO A 180 6.10 14.37 -11.21
C PRO A 180 6.62 12.95 -11.49
N ARG A 181 7.71 12.84 -12.26
CA ARG A 181 8.26 11.52 -12.65
C ARG A 181 8.82 10.73 -11.47
N GLU A 182 9.20 11.42 -10.41
CA GLU A 182 9.74 10.88 -9.18
C GLU A 182 8.67 10.15 -8.34
N VAL A 183 7.41 10.56 -8.48
CA VAL A 183 6.27 9.88 -7.84
C VAL A 183 6.03 8.56 -8.55
N ALA A 184 6.14 7.48 -7.82
CA ALA A 184 5.93 6.11 -8.30
C ALA A 184 4.59 5.55 -7.82
N PHE A 185 4.37 4.26 -8.06
CA PHE A 185 3.17 3.58 -7.63
C PHE A 185 3.49 2.37 -6.76
N ASN A 186 2.66 2.16 -5.76
CA ASN A 186 2.43 0.86 -5.14
C ASN A 186 1.29 0.19 -5.91
N TRP A 187 1.62 -0.83 -6.68
CA TRP A 187 0.62 -1.58 -7.42
C TRP A 187 -0.03 -2.62 -6.51
N ASP A 188 -1.34 -2.50 -6.32
CA ASP A 188 -2.18 -3.47 -5.63
C ASP A 188 -3.19 -4.07 -6.64
N PRO A 189 -2.92 -5.28 -7.17
CA PRO A 189 -3.82 -5.95 -8.10
C PRO A 189 -5.15 -6.34 -7.46
N GLY A 190 -5.19 -6.59 -6.15
CA GLY A 190 -6.42 -6.89 -5.42
C GLY A 190 -7.42 -5.74 -5.47
N ASN A 191 -6.96 -4.54 -5.15
CA ASN A 191 -7.78 -3.34 -5.22
C ASN A 191 -8.21 -3.01 -6.66
N CYS A 192 -7.32 -3.22 -7.64
CA CYS A 192 -7.65 -3.03 -9.05
C CYS A 192 -8.72 -4.02 -9.51
N LYS A 193 -8.57 -5.32 -9.18
CA LYS A 193 -9.52 -6.39 -9.51
C LYS A 193 -10.89 -6.16 -8.86
N ALA A 194 -10.91 -5.77 -7.60
CA ALA A 194 -12.15 -5.51 -6.88
C ALA A 194 -12.94 -4.32 -7.45
N ALA A 195 -12.24 -3.29 -7.97
CA ALA A 195 -12.87 -2.15 -8.64
C ALA A 195 -13.23 -2.44 -10.11
N ASP A 196 -12.43 -3.24 -10.82
CA ASP A 196 -12.64 -3.59 -12.22
C ASP A 196 -12.43 -5.11 -12.47
N PRO A 197 -13.42 -5.95 -12.16
CA PRO A 197 -13.29 -7.40 -12.28
C PRO A 197 -13.01 -7.90 -13.69
N ARG A 198 -13.28 -7.07 -14.72
CA ARG A 198 -13.10 -7.43 -16.13
C ARG A 198 -11.70 -7.13 -16.65
N ASP A 199 -10.86 -6.45 -15.87
CA ASP A 199 -9.46 -6.19 -16.24
C ASP A 199 -8.55 -7.32 -15.70
N PRO A 200 -8.12 -8.28 -16.54
CA PRO A 200 -7.27 -9.37 -16.08
C PRO A 200 -5.86 -8.91 -15.70
N MET A 201 -5.44 -7.74 -16.22
CA MET A 201 -4.11 -7.18 -15.95
C MET A 201 -4.06 -6.26 -14.74
N CYS A 202 -5.18 -6.01 -14.07
CA CYS A 202 -5.23 -5.20 -12.84
C CYS A 202 -4.45 -3.87 -12.98
N LYS A 203 -4.62 -3.17 -14.10
CA LYS A 203 -3.93 -1.92 -14.49
C LYS A 203 -2.42 -2.02 -14.68
N LEU A 204 -1.83 -3.22 -14.65
CA LEU A 204 -0.39 -3.41 -14.83
C LEU A 204 0.11 -2.77 -16.14
N ASP A 205 -0.62 -2.94 -17.25
CA ASP A 205 -0.25 -2.38 -18.56
C ASP A 205 -0.12 -0.84 -18.56
N VAL A 206 -0.80 -0.16 -17.63
CA VAL A 206 -0.71 1.30 -17.49
C VAL A 206 0.46 1.69 -16.59
N LEU A 207 0.76 0.90 -15.55
CA LEU A 207 1.71 1.22 -14.48
C LEU A 207 3.15 0.82 -14.77
N GLN A 208 3.39 -0.08 -15.75
CA GLN A 208 4.75 -0.56 -16.08
C GLN A 208 5.76 0.61 -16.20
N GLY A 209 6.92 0.40 -15.58
CA GLY A 209 8.00 1.40 -15.55
C GLY A 209 7.87 2.47 -14.45
N ARG A 210 6.74 2.54 -13.71
CA ARG A 210 6.57 3.44 -12.55
C ARG A 210 6.19 2.73 -11.24
N ILE A 211 6.23 1.40 -11.22
CA ILE A 211 6.02 0.60 -10.00
C ILE A 211 7.29 0.67 -9.14
N ALA A 212 7.15 1.03 -7.87
CA ALA A 212 8.25 1.07 -6.91
C ALA A 212 8.14 -0.02 -5.84
N TYR A 213 6.96 -0.51 -5.56
CA TYR A 213 6.71 -1.75 -4.84
C TYR A 213 5.27 -2.24 -5.10
N CYS A 214 4.94 -3.42 -4.59
CA CYS A 214 3.63 -4.04 -4.84
C CYS A 214 3.05 -4.55 -3.53
N HIS A 215 1.73 -4.41 -3.39
CA HIS A 215 0.96 -5.23 -2.47
C HIS A 215 0.44 -6.47 -3.20
N LEU A 216 0.44 -7.60 -2.50
CA LEU A 216 -0.23 -8.83 -2.94
C LEU A 216 -1.45 -9.04 -2.04
N LYS A 217 -2.60 -8.66 -2.52
CA LYS A 217 -3.90 -8.72 -1.85
C LYS A 217 -4.87 -9.51 -2.71
N ASP A 218 -5.77 -10.26 -2.11
CA ASP A 218 -6.75 -11.04 -2.85
C ASP A 218 -8.16 -10.89 -2.26
N TRP A 219 -9.14 -11.14 -3.12
CA TRP A 219 -10.55 -10.98 -2.81
C TRP A 219 -11.35 -12.16 -3.35
N LEU A 220 -12.36 -12.59 -2.57
CA LEU A 220 -13.37 -13.54 -2.98
C LEU A 220 -14.70 -12.83 -3.27
N PRO A 221 -15.41 -13.17 -4.33
CA PRO A 221 -16.75 -12.67 -4.55
C PRO A 221 -17.66 -12.94 -3.35
N CYS A 222 -18.41 -11.94 -2.92
CA CYS A 222 -19.32 -12.01 -1.77
C CYS A 222 -20.54 -11.12 -2.01
N GLY A 223 -21.69 -11.73 -2.28
CA GLY A 223 -22.90 -10.96 -2.64
C GLY A 223 -22.68 -10.08 -3.86
N ALA A 224 -22.94 -8.78 -3.72
CA ALA A 224 -22.69 -7.78 -4.76
C ALA A 224 -21.28 -7.17 -4.73
N GLY A 225 -20.41 -7.65 -3.85
CA GLY A 225 -19.04 -7.12 -3.65
C GLY A 225 -18.05 -8.23 -3.35
N TRP A 226 -17.14 -7.93 -2.43
CA TRP A 226 -15.96 -8.73 -2.15
C TRP A 226 -15.77 -8.99 -0.67
N ARG A 227 -15.13 -10.08 -0.35
CA ARG A 227 -14.59 -10.40 0.98
C ARG A 227 -13.08 -10.62 0.84
N ALA A 228 -12.31 -10.01 1.71
CA ALA A 228 -10.86 -10.16 1.72
C ALA A 228 -10.44 -11.62 1.94
N ALA A 229 -9.39 -12.04 1.23
CA ALA A 229 -8.83 -13.38 1.25
C ALA A 229 -7.31 -13.35 1.28
N ALA A 230 -6.68 -14.46 1.62
CA ALA A 230 -5.24 -14.60 1.43
C ALA A 230 -4.91 -14.69 -0.07
N PRO A 231 -3.79 -14.10 -0.52
CA PRO A 231 -3.27 -14.36 -1.86
C PRO A 231 -3.25 -15.85 -2.20
N GLY A 232 -3.98 -16.19 -3.29
CA GLY A 232 -4.18 -17.58 -3.73
C GLY A 232 -5.46 -18.25 -3.22
N ASP A 233 -6.18 -17.67 -2.28
CA ASP A 233 -7.52 -18.10 -1.89
C ASP A 233 -8.62 -17.34 -2.67
N GLY A 234 -8.24 -16.26 -3.38
CA GLY A 234 -9.13 -15.38 -4.12
C GLY A 234 -9.15 -15.64 -5.63
N ASP A 235 -9.51 -14.60 -6.40
CA ASP A 235 -9.79 -14.67 -7.85
C ASP A 235 -8.69 -14.02 -8.72
N ILE A 236 -7.50 -13.78 -8.16
CA ILE A 236 -6.38 -13.17 -8.90
C ILE A 236 -5.45 -14.25 -9.47
N ASP A 237 -5.21 -14.20 -10.77
CA ASP A 237 -4.18 -15.00 -11.41
C ASP A 237 -2.79 -14.38 -11.24
N TYR A 238 -2.21 -14.58 -10.06
CA TYR A 238 -0.86 -14.10 -9.77
C TYR A 238 0.22 -14.76 -10.64
N ALA A 239 -0.01 -15.97 -11.16
CA ALA A 239 0.96 -16.60 -12.06
C ALA A 239 1.10 -15.80 -13.35
N GLU A 240 -0.02 -15.40 -13.97
CA GLU A 240 -0.01 -14.57 -15.18
C GLU A 240 0.51 -13.16 -14.91
N LEU A 241 0.05 -12.51 -13.81
CA LEU A 241 0.46 -11.15 -13.48
C LEU A 241 1.96 -11.05 -13.20
N LEU A 242 2.53 -12.01 -12.46
CA LEU A 242 3.95 -12.01 -12.10
C LEU A 242 4.87 -12.30 -13.29
N LEU A 243 4.39 -13.04 -14.29
CA LEU A 243 5.12 -13.24 -15.55
C LEU A 243 5.28 -11.94 -16.34
N ARG A 244 4.31 -11.02 -16.24
CA ARG A 244 4.29 -9.76 -16.97
C ARG A 244 4.83 -8.57 -16.18
N LEU A 245 4.97 -8.72 -14.88
CA LEU A 245 5.43 -7.65 -14.00
C LEU A 245 6.93 -7.36 -14.24
N ASP A 246 7.25 -6.15 -14.70
CA ASP A 246 8.63 -5.65 -14.84
C ASP A 246 9.05 -4.87 -13.58
N TYR A 247 9.04 -5.54 -12.45
CA TYR A 247 9.51 -5.04 -11.16
C TYR A 247 10.25 -6.16 -10.43
N HIS A 248 11.42 -5.83 -9.88
CA HIS A 248 12.35 -6.79 -9.29
C HIS A 248 12.68 -6.49 -7.82
N GLY A 249 11.82 -5.79 -7.13
CA GLY A 249 11.93 -5.53 -5.70
C GLY A 249 10.98 -6.38 -4.85
N PRO A 250 10.82 -6.05 -3.57
CA PRO A 250 9.93 -6.76 -2.65
C PRO A 250 8.45 -6.68 -3.08
N LEU A 251 7.76 -7.81 -2.92
CA LEU A 251 6.32 -7.94 -3.09
C LEU A 251 5.75 -8.19 -1.69
N LEU A 252 4.93 -7.27 -1.17
CA LEU A 252 4.46 -7.32 0.20
C LEU A 252 3.07 -7.97 0.26
N ILE A 253 2.92 -9.05 1.03
CA ILE A 253 1.60 -9.64 1.28
C ILE A 253 0.81 -8.66 2.15
N GLU A 254 -0.25 -8.07 1.59
CA GLU A 254 -1.20 -7.28 2.36
C GLU A 254 -2.43 -8.13 2.69
N TYR A 255 -2.34 -8.88 3.79
CA TYR A 255 -3.46 -9.65 4.31
C TYR A 255 -4.44 -8.72 5.03
N GLU A 256 -5.64 -8.56 4.49
CA GLU A 256 -6.64 -7.58 4.95
C GLU A 256 -7.33 -7.96 6.27
N PRO A 257 -7.71 -9.26 6.52
CA PRO A 257 -8.38 -9.65 7.75
C PRO A 257 -7.46 -9.51 8.98
N THR A 258 -8.08 -9.26 10.16
CA THR A 258 -7.34 -8.99 11.42
C THR A 258 -7.42 -10.11 12.44
N LEU A 259 -8.25 -11.14 12.24
CA LEU A 259 -8.49 -12.17 13.24
C LEU A 259 -7.54 -13.38 13.12
N ASP A 260 -7.12 -13.72 11.91
CA ASP A 260 -6.30 -14.89 11.56
C ASP A 260 -5.08 -14.49 10.73
N VAL A 261 -4.39 -13.42 11.16
CA VAL A 261 -3.30 -12.80 10.37
C VAL A 261 -2.17 -13.78 10.10
N GLU A 262 -1.69 -14.48 11.12
CA GLU A 262 -0.57 -15.43 10.99
C GLU A 262 -0.95 -16.60 10.07
N GLU A 263 -2.13 -17.19 10.25
CA GLU A 263 -2.63 -18.27 9.41
C GLU A 263 -2.85 -17.81 7.95
N GLY A 264 -3.37 -16.60 7.75
CA GLY A 264 -3.56 -16.01 6.43
C GLY A 264 -2.25 -15.80 5.70
N LEU A 265 -1.23 -15.32 6.41
CA LEU A 265 0.12 -15.19 5.87
C LEU A 265 0.76 -16.54 5.53
N VAL A 266 0.57 -17.57 6.37
CA VAL A 266 1.04 -18.95 6.08
C VAL A 266 0.42 -19.48 4.80
N ARG A 267 -0.89 -19.32 4.60
CA ARG A 267 -1.57 -19.73 3.36
C ARG A 267 -1.03 -18.98 2.14
N SER A 268 -0.86 -17.66 2.27
CA SER A 268 -0.31 -16.79 1.21
C SER A 268 1.12 -17.22 0.82
N LEU A 269 1.98 -17.44 1.81
CA LEU A 269 3.36 -17.91 1.58
C LEU A 269 3.39 -19.28 0.89
N GLY A 270 2.53 -20.20 1.30
CA GLY A 270 2.41 -21.52 0.68
C GLY A 270 1.98 -21.43 -0.79
N TYR A 271 1.09 -20.48 -1.13
CA TYR A 271 0.73 -20.21 -2.52
C TYR A 271 1.88 -19.59 -3.32
N LEU A 272 2.49 -18.52 -2.81
CA LEU A 272 3.56 -17.81 -3.49
C LEU A 272 4.81 -18.67 -3.69
N ALA A 273 5.11 -19.57 -2.74
CA ALA A 273 6.21 -20.55 -2.89
C ALA A 273 6.01 -21.47 -4.09
N ARG A 274 4.76 -21.88 -4.41
CA ARG A 274 4.45 -22.66 -5.62
C ARG A 274 4.69 -21.87 -6.92
N LEU A 275 4.65 -20.52 -6.83
CA LEU A 275 5.03 -19.62 -7.93
C LEU A 275 6.51 -19.25 -7.97
N GLY A 276 7.34 -19.87 -7.11
CA GLY A 276 8.79 -19.62 -7.05
C GLY A 276 9.18 -18.36 -6.27
N LEU A 277 8.26 -17.79 -5.48
CA LEU A 277 8.54 -16.61 -4.65
C LEU A 277 8.77 -17.02 -3.19
N THR A 278 9.83 -16.48 -2.58
CA THR A 278 10.20 -16.77 -1.18
C THR A 278 10.51 -15.47 -0.41
N GLN A 279 10.56 -15.56 0.92
CA GLN A 279 10.90 -14.45 1.82
C GLN A 279 12.39 -14.09 1.80
N THR A 280 13.24 -14.96 1.28
CA THR A 280 14.68 -14.73 1.15
C THR A 280 15.08 -14.82 -0.31
N SER A 281 16.00 -13.95 -0.75
CA SER A 281 16.67 -14.15 -2.03
C SER A 281 17.37 -15.50 -2.00
N VAL A 282 17.11 -16.35 -2.98
CA VAL A 282 17.93 -17.54 -3.20
C VAL A 282 19.30 -17.02 -3.64
N ALA A 283 20.32 -17.23 -2.80
CA ALA A 283 21.70 -16.81 -3.06
C ALA A 283 22.31 -17.57 -4.25
#